data_f5a6b640db73ac0c692a0de5ffee0184
#
_entry.id   f5a6b640db73ac0c692a0de5ffee0184
#
_cell.length_a   1.000
_cell.length_b   1.000
_cell.length_c   1.000
_cell.angle_alpha   90.00
_cell.angle_beta   90.00
_cell.angle_gamma   90.00
#
_symmetry.space_group_name_H-M   'P 1'
#
loop_
_entity.id
_entity.type
_entity.pdbx_description
1 polymer ?
#
loop_
_entity_poly.entity_id
_entity_poly.type
_entity_poly.pdbx_seq_one_letter_code
_entity_poly.pdbx_strand_id
1 'polypeptide(L)'
;MTTPSTRPTDDRAAGPASVPPPTALLLLRGPRERVAGWVSRSVVPLVVAPVGRWTVAVAAAGPPTGPPYDDGALLLVGRPVPARTGPALGFSETGGRAVITVHAAGRRRGPGWVVWEPGVGLVRPPGLDLAGPGEIVRLAGCPARTREELVDLLHETGPRPVTMLQAVMATLGLPGPRLLQDPVRAAELPGATRHDPSARQVSWFEDAVADSVRLRRELGVLE
;
A
#
# COMPACT_ATOMS: atom_id res chain seq x y z
N MET A 1 -0.13 -27.51 63.21
CA MET A 1 -0.97 -26.46 62.62
C MET A 1 -0.15 -25.77 61.53
N THR A 2 -0.32 -26.21 60.30
CA THR A 2 0.49 -25.76 59.15
C THR A 2 -0.42 -24.96 58.25
N THR A 3 -0.18 -23.65 58.13
CA THR A 3 -0.91 -22.71 57.28
C THR A 3 -0.44 -22.84 55.82
N PRO A 4 -1.34 -22.97 54.82
CA PRO A 4 -0.93 -22.96 53.43
C PRO A 4 -0.70 -21.52 52.94
N SER A 5 0.48 -21.28 52.38
CA SER A 5 0.84 -20.03 51.71
C SER A 5 0.18 -19.96 50.33
N THR A 6 -0.75 -19.03 50.18
CA THR A 6 -1.41 -18.72 48.90
C THR A 6 -0.47 -17.85 48.08
N ARG A 7 0.05 -18.40 46.94
CA ARG A 7 0.76 -17.60 45.93
C ARG A 7 -0.24 -16.70 45.18
N PRO A 8 0.02 -15.43 44.98
CA PRO A 8 -0.75 -14.61 44.06
C PRO A 8 -0.48 -15.05 42.61
N THR A 9 -1.53 -15.36 41.91
CA THR A 9 -1.54 -15.61 40.47
C THR A 9 -1.26 -14.28 39.78
N ASP A 10 -0.11 -14.19 39.14
CA ASP A 10 0.30 -13.05 38.33
C ASP A 10 -0.55 -13.05 37.04
N ASP A 11 -1.70 -12.38 37.12
CA ASP A 11 -2.62 -12.15 35.98
C ASP A 11 -1.98 -11.05 35.11
N ARG A 12 -1.03 -11.49 34.27
CA ARG A 12 -0.37 -10.65 33.29
C ARG A 12 -1.41 -10.30 32.23
N ALA A 13 -2.11 -9.19 32.45
CA ALA A 13 -3.00 -8.58 31.48
C ALA A 13 -2.33 -8.56 30.11
N ALA A 14 -2.82 -9.35 29.17
CA ALA A 14 -2.44 -9.29 27.78
C ALA A 14 -2.75 -7.87 27.29
N GLY A 15 -1.73 -7.08 27.08
CA GLY A 15 -1.84 -5.77 26.48
C GLY A 15 -2.56 -5.88 25.11
N PRO A 16 -3.26 -4.84 24.66
CA PRO A 16 -3.95 -4.86 23.39
C PRO A 16 -2.97 -5.29 22.30
N ALA A 17 -3.35 -6.35 21.55
CA ALA A 17 -2.55 -6.86 20.45
C ALA A 17 -2.21 -5.69 19.52
N SER A 18 -0.93 -5.34 19.44
CA SER A 18 -0.44 -4.29 18.55
C SER A 18 -0.84 -4.65 17.12
N VAL A 19 -1.74 -3.86 16.54
CA VAL A 19 -2.10 -4.00 15.12
C VAL A 19 -0.80 -3.78 14.33
N PRO A 20 -0.39 -4.74 13.49
CA PRO A 20 0.82 -4.57 12.70
C PRO A 20 0.70 -3.31 11.83
N PRO A 21 1.78 -2.55 11.65
CA PRO A 21 1.74 -1.36 10.83
C PRO A 21 1.30 -1.71 9.40
N PRO A 22 0.47 -0.86 8.78
CA PRO A 22 0.02 -1.07 7.42
C PRO A 22 1.22 -1.20 6.48
N THR A 23 1.19 -2.20 5.62
CA THR A 23 2.27 -2.48 4.67
C THR A 23 1.86 -2.07 3.27
N ALA A 24 2.76 -1.43 2.55
CA ALA A 24 2.56 -1.05 1.16
C ALA A 24 3.81 -1.23 0.32
N LEU A 25 3.58 -1.65 -0.91
CA LEU A 25 4.57 -1.81 -1.94
C LEU A 25 4.06 -1.16 -3.23
N LEU A 26 4.84 -0.28 -3.83
CA LEU A 26 4.56 0.28 -5.15
C LEU A 26 5.66 -0.15 -6.13
N LEU A 27 5.26 -0.72 -7.24
CA LEU A 27 6.12 -1.11 -8.35
C LEU A 27 5.99 -0.09 -9.47
N LEU A 28 7.09 0.58 -9.83
CA LEU A 28 7.14 1.57 -10.91
C LEU A 28 8.00 1.03 -12.06
N ARG A 29 7.53 1.20 -13.30
CA ARG A 29 8.21 0.66 -14.50
C ARG A 29 8.78 1.76 -15.39
N GLY A 30 8.98 2.93 -14.88
CA GLY A 30 9.49 4.07 -15.63
C GLY A 30 11.01 4.20 -15.62
N PRO A 31 11.55 5.14 -16.43
CA PRO A 31 12.96 5.50 -16.39
C PRO A 31 13.38 5.94 -14.99
N ARG A 32 14.57 5.49 -14.55
CA ARG A 32 15.09 5.73 -13.20
C ARG A 32 15.03 7.21 -12.78
N GLU A 33 15.41 8.12 -13.66
CA GLU A 33 15.39 9.57 -13.39
C GLU A 33 13.96 10.11 -13.14
N ARG A 34 12.98 9.60 -13.88
CA ARG A 34 11.57 9.98 -13.71
C ARG A 34 11.00 9.45 -12.39
N VAL A 35 11.38 8.21 -12.05
CA VAL A 35 11.01 7.61 -10.76
C VAL A 35 11.65 8.39 -9.62
N ALA A 36 12.95 8.72 -9.69
CA ALA A 36 13.64 9.53 -8.70
C ALA A 36 12.97 10.90 -8.51
N GLY A 37 12.61 11.58 -9.61
CA GLY A 37 11.88 12.84 -9.56
C GLY A 37 10.45 12.72 -9.00
N TRP A 38 9.82 11.55 -9.07
CA TRP A 38 8.55 11.29 -8.39
C TRP A 38 8.78 11.01 -6.90
N VAL A 39 9.77 10.18 -6.56
CA VAL A 39 10.15 9.85 -5.18
C VAL A 39 10.55 11.11 -4.39
N SER A 40 11.34 12.02 -4.98
CA SER A 40 11.80 13.25 -4.31
C SER A 40 10.67 14.20 -3.87
N ARG A 41 9.46 13.97 -4.33
CA ARG A 41 8.25 14.71 -3.92
C ARG A 41 7.33 13.90 -3.03
N SER A 42 7.83 12.82 -2.42
CA SER A 42 7.07 12.05 -1.45
C SER A 42 6.91 12.83 -0.15
N VAL A 43 5.74 12.71 0.46
CA VAL A 43 5.46 13.19 1.83
C VAL A 43 5.61 12.05 2.85
N VAL A 44 5.87 10.84 2.37
CA VAL A 44 6.10 9.64 3.18
C VAL A 44 7.56 9.24 3.00
N PRO A 45 8.28 8.88 4.07
CA PRO A 45 9.61 8.27 3.95
C PRO A 45 9.53 6.99 3.13
N LEU A 46 10.44 6.82 2.17
CA LEU A 46 10.46 5.69 1.26
C LEU A 46 11.82 5.01 1.24
N VAL A 47 11.82 3.68 1.12
CA VAL A 47 12.96 2.92 0.62
C VAL A 47 12.66 2.52 -0.82
N VAL A 48 13.61 2.79 -1.70
CA VAL A 48 13.46 2.58 -3.14
C VAL A 48 14.63 1.74 -3.65
N ALA A 49 14.34 0.67 -4.38
CA ALA A 49 15.36 -0.21 -4.95
C ALA A 49 15.01 -0.65 -6.39
N PRO A 50 16.00 -0.72 -7.31
CA PRO A 50 15.78 -1.32 -8.61
C PRO A 50 15.74 -2.84 -8.51
N VAL A 51 14.71 -3.48 -9.09
CA VAL A 51 14.58 -4.94 -9.14
C VAL A 51 14.14 -5.35 -10.55
N GLY A 52 15.09 -5.80 -11.36
CA GLY A 52 14.85 -6.12 -12.77
C GLY A 52 14.35 -4.88 -13.54
N ARG A 53 13.20 -5.02 -14.19
CA ARG A 53 12.56 -3.91 -14.95
C ARG A 53 11.71 -2.98 -14.10
N TRP A 54 11.62 -3.24 -12.80
CA TRP A 54 10.82 -2.46 -11.86
C TRP A 54 11.70 -1.67 -10.91
N THR A 55 11.17 -0.56 -10.43
CA THR A 55 11.64 0.06 -9.21
C THR A 55 10.61 -0.23 -8.12
N VAL A 56 11.07 -0.85 -7.06
CA VAL A 56 10.28 -1.11 -5.85
C VAL A 56 10.33 0.13 -4.98
N ALA A 57 9.21 0.60 -4.47
CA ALA A 57 9.13 1.62 -3.44
C ALA A 57 8.28 1.07 -2.28
N VAL A 58 8.81 1.17 -1.06
CA VAL A 58 8.17 0.71 0.18
C VAL A 58 8.13 1.89 1.15
N ALA A 59 7.02 2.05 1.85
CA ALA A 59 6.95 3.03 2.94
C ALA A 59 7.93 2.63 4.05
N ALA A 60 8.86 3.52 4.39
CA ALA A 60 9.74 3.32 5.52
C ALA A 60 9.05 3.78 6.81
N ALA A 61 9.43 3.16 7.92
CA ALA A 61 8.98 3.64 9.23
C ALA A 61 9.36 5.12 9.41
N GLY A 62 8.40 5.91 9.78
CA GLY A 62 8.54 7.35 10.03
C GLY A 62 7.42 7.82 10.96
N PRO A 63 7.48 9.06 11.44
CA PRO A 63 6.39 9.62 12.23
C PRO A 63 5.11 9.57 11.41
N PRO A 64 3.98 9.16 12.02
CA PRO A 64 2.70 9.17 11.35
C PRO A 64 2.32 10.62 10.98
N THR A 65 1.80 10.82 9.79
CA THR A 65 1.04 12.03 9.45
C THR A 65 -0.26 12.03 10.25
N GLY A 66 -0.82 13.21 10.56
CA GLY A 66 -2.07 13.28 11.32
C GLY A 66 -3.29 12.73 10.56
N PRO A 67 -4.35 12.29 11.28
CA PRO A 67 -5.59 11.88 10.65
C PRO A 67 -6.17 12.97 9.75
N PRO A 68 -6.83 12.63 8.63
CA PRO A 68 -7.19 11.31 8.14
C PRO A 68 -6.15 10.65 7.21
N TYR A 69 -4.92 11.13 7.19
CA TYR A 69 -3.84 10.67 6.29
C TYR A 69 -2.67 10.05 7.06
N ASP A 70 -2.96 9.46 8.20
CA ASP A 70 -2.02 8.74 9.06
C ASP A 70 -1.59 7.38 8.52
N ASP A 71 -2.22 6.89 7.45
CA ASP A 71 -1.82 5.68 6.73
C ASP A 71 -0.81 5.99 5.61
N GLY A 72 0.48 5.95 5.95
CA GLY A 72 1.57 6.13 4.98
C GLY A 72 1.58 5.08 3.87
N ALA A 73 1.02 3.89 4.11
CA ALA A 73 0.89 2.83 3.12
C ALA A 73 -0.13 3.24 2.03
N LEU A 74 -1.29 3.70 2.45
CA LEU A 74 -2.33 4.17 1.53
C LEU A 74 -1.88 5.43 0.77
N LEU A 75 -1.18 6.35 1.44
CA LEU A 75 -0.59 7.53 0.80
C LEU A 75 0.41 7.15 -0.29
N LEU A 76 1.20 6.10 -0.10
CA LEU A 76 2.14 5.62 -1.11
C LEU A 76 1.41 5.06 -2.33
N VAL A 77 0.52 4.09 -2.13
CA VAL A 77 -0.12 3.37 -3.25
C VAL A 77 -1.23 4.18 -3.93
N GLY A 78 -1.88 5.09 -3.22
CA GLY A 78 -2.92 5.97 -3.76
C GLY A 78 -2.38 7.22 -4.46
N ARG A 79 -1.09 7.56 -4.25
CA ARG A 79 -0.49 8.75 -4.84
C ARG A 79 -0.44 8.67 -6.37
N PRO A 80 -0.95 9.66 -7.11
CA PRO A 80 -0.92 9.67 -8.56
C PRO A 80 0.49 9.49 -9.13
N VAL A 81 0.66 8.55 -10.06
CA VAL A 81 1.91 8.33 -10.80
C VAL A 81 1.75 8.91 -12.20
N PRO A 82 2.54 9.96 -12.57
CA PRO A 82 2.46 10.55 -13.89
C PRO A 82 2.79 9.55 -15.00
N ALA A 83 2.12 9.65 -16.15
CA ALA A 83 2.33 8.73 -17.28
C ALA A 83 3.81 8.65 -17.73
N ARG A 84 4.55 9.76 -17.61
CA ARG A 84 5.99 9.82 -17.93
C ARG A 84 6.89 9.02 -16.95
N THR A 85 6.39 8.71 -15.76
CA THR A 85 7.06 7.88 -14.75
C THR A 85 6.82 6.40 -15.03
N GLY A 86 5.97 6.08 -16.02
CA GLY A 86 5.61 4.74 -16.46
C GLY A 86 4.41 4.17 -15.73
N PRO A 87 3.93 3.00 -16.13
CA PRO A 87 2.88 2.33 -15.39
C PRO A 87 3.39 1.92 -14.03
N ALA A 88 2.48 1.91 -13.04
CA ALA A 88 2.78 1.40 -11.71
C ALA A 88 1.63 0.54 -11.17
N LEU A 89 1.98 -0.37 -10.27
CA LEU A 89 1.08 -1.23 -9.52
C LEU A 89 1.39 -1.09 -8.03
N GLY A 90 0.39 -0.73 -7.25
CA GLY A 90 0.51 -0.65 -5.80
C GLY A 90 -0.21 -1.82 -5.13
N PHE A 91 0.32 -2.27 -4.01
CA PHE A 91 -0.21 -3.36 -3.18
C PHE A 91 -0.17 -2.91 -1.74
N SER A 92 -1.29 -2.94 -1.03
CA SER A 92 -1.34 -2.60 0.39
C SER A 92 -2.40 -3.40 1.13
N GLU A 93 -2.13 -3.66 2.41
CA GLU A 93 -3.16 -4.07 3.35
C GLU A 93 -3.66 -2.84 4.09
N THR A 94 -4.94 -2.56 4.01
CA THR A 94 -5.56 -1.39 4.64
C THR A 94 -6.92 -1.78 5.21
N GLY A 95 -7.12 -1.57 6.50
CA GLY A 95 -8.39 -1.88 7.16
C GLY A 95 -8.81 -3.35 7.05
N GLY A 96 -7.86 -4.29 7.07
CA GLY A 96 -8.13 -5.73 6.93
C GLY A 96 -8.49 -6.17 5.51
N ARG A 97 -8.24 -5.33 4.50
CA ARG A 97 -8.50 -5.59 3.08
C ARG A 97 -7.21 -5.61 2.27
N ALA A 98 -7.19 -6.43 1.23
CA ALA A 98 -6.16 -6.35 0.20
C ALA A 98 -6.55 -5.29 -0.83
N VAL A 99 -5.67 -4.32 -1.04
CA VAL A 99 -5.89 -3.21 -1.97
C VAL A 99 -4.80 -3.23 -3.04
N ILE A 100 -5.23 -3.20 -4.30
CA ILE A 100 -4.32 -3.07 -5.45
C ILE A 100 -4.66 -1.77 -6.17
N THR A 101 -3.65 -0.94 -6.43
CA THR A 101 -3.79 0.27 -7.23
C THR A 101 -3.13 0.11 -8.59
N VAL A 102 -3.79 0.63 -9.61
CA VAL A 102 -3.41 0.48 -11.02
C VAL A 102 -3.21 1.86 -11.61
N HIS A 103 -1.95 2.22 -11.88
CA HIS A 103 -1.57 3.51 -12.45
C HIS A 103 -1.24 3.34 -13.94
N ALA A 104 -2.26 3.36 -14.79
CA ALA A 104 -2.11 3.27 -16.22
C ALA A 104 -1.85 4.64 -16.87
N ALA A 105 -1.10 4.64 -17.98
CA ALA A 105 -0.96 5.81 -18.81
C ALA A 105 -2.34 6.26 -19.34
N GLY A 106 -2.62 7.58 -19.28
CA GLY A 106 -3.89 8.15 -19.75
C GLY A 106 -5.02 8.20 -18.70
N ARG A 107 -4.90 7.59 -17.55
CA ARG A 107 -5.83 7.83 -16.44
C ARG A 107 -5.65 9.26 -15.90
N ARG A 108 -6.70 10.07 -16.02
CA ARG A 108 -6.69 11.48 -15.61
C ARG A 108 -7.18 11.71 -14.17
N ARG A 109 -7.88 10.73 -13.57
CA ARG A 109 -8.57 10.86 -12.29
C ARG A 109 -7.94 10.06 -11.14
N GLY A 110 -6.65 9.74 -11.24
CA GLY A 110 -5.96 8.95 -10.21
C GLY A 110 -5.81 7.47 -10.57
N PRO A 111 -5.42 6.62 -9.61
CA PRO A 111 -5.30 5.18 -9.81
C PRO A 111 -6.65 4.50 -9.98
N GLY A 112 -6.66 3.38 -10.70
CA GLY A 112 -7.74 2.41 -10.61
C GLY A 112 -7.56 1.53 -9.37
N TRP A 113 -8.65 1.11 -8.76
CA TRP A 113 -8.64 0.37 -7.50
C TRP A 113 -9.20 -1.03 -7.68
N VAL A 114 -8.56 -2.01 -7.08
CA VAL A 114 -9.12 -3.34 -6.83
C VAL A 114 -9.08 -3.56 -5.34
N VAL A 115 -10.23 -3.83 -4.74
CA VAL A 115 -10.37 -4.06 -3.31
C VAL A 115 -10.91 -5.46 -3.09
N TRP A 116 -10.24 -6.22 -2.27
CA TRP A 116 -10.60 -7.57 -1.92
C TRP A 116 -10.71 -7.72 -0.39
N GLU A 117 -11.73 -8.41 0.08
CA GLU A 117 -12.03 -8.58 1.51
C GLU A 117 -12.14 -10.07 1.86
N PRO A 118 -11.49 -10.53 2.96
CA PRO A 118 -11.64 -11.90 3.43
C PRO A 118 -13.10 -12.28 3.68
N GLY A 119 -13.50 -13.48 3.28
CA GLY A 119 -14.87 -13.96 3.42
C GLY A 119 -15.86 -13.42 2.36
N VAL A 120 -15.48 -12.39 1.61
CA VAL A 120 -16.35 -11.74 0.61
C VAL A 120 -15.78 -11.85 -0.80
N GLY A 121 -14.46 -11.69 -0.97
CA GLY A 121 -13.80 -11.60 -2.27
C GLY A 121 -13.71 -10.15 -2.78
N LEU A 122 -13.86 -9.95 -4.09
CA LEU A 122 -13.82 -8.62 -4.69
C LEU A 122 -15.01 -7.75 -4.24
N VAL A 123 -14.70 -6.58 -3.71
CA VAL A 123 -15.69 -5.58 -3.30
C VAL A 123 -15.61 -4.33 -4.21
N ARG A 124 -16.71 -3.59 -4.28
CA ARG A 124 -16.84 -2.38 -5.11
C ARG A 124 -17.23 -1.19 -4.23
N PRO A 125 -16.27 -0.58 -3.54
CA PRO A 125 -16.57 0.59 -2.72
C PRO A 125 -17.11 1.74 -3.57
N PRO A 126 -18.13 2.46 -3.09
CA PRO A 126 -18.66 3.62 -3.81
C PRO A 126 -17.60 4.71 -3.93
N GLY A 127 -17.63 5.45 -5.03
CA GLY A 127 -16.73 6.59 -5.26
C GLY A 127 -15.31 6.25 -5.70
N LEU A 128 -14.91 4.97 -5.75
CA LEU A 128 -13.62 4.57 -6.31
C LEU A 128 -13.71 4.28 -7.81
N ASP A 129 -12.69 4.73 -8.55
CA ASP A 129 -12.50 4.37 -9.95
C ASP A 129 -11.90 2.95 -10.01
N LEU A 130 -12.73 1.95 -10.31
CA LEU A 130 -12.33 0.55 -10.23
C LEU A 130 -11.50 0.13 -11.45
N ALA A 131 -10.47 -0.69 -11.19
CA ALA A 131 -9.70 -1.39 -12.21
C ALA A 131 -10.13 -2.86 -12.30
N GLY A 132 -9.96 -3.45 -13.47
CA GLY A 132 -10.23 -4.87 -13.68
C GLY A 132 -8.97 -5.73 -13.74
N PRO A 133 -9.09 -7.07 -13.55
CA PRO A 133 -7.96 -8.01 -13.63
C PRO A 133 -7.18 -7.90 -14.95
N GLY A 134 -7.85 -7.68 -16.06
CA GLY A 134 -7.22 -7.51 -17.38
C GLY A 134 -6.31 -6.29 -17.47
N GLU A 135 -6.60 -5.22 -16.72
CA GLU A 135 -5.74 -4.03 -16.66
C GLU A 135 -4.47 -4.32 -15.87
N ILE A 136 -4.60 -5.03 -14.75
CA ILE A 136 -3.46 -5.47 -13.93
C ILE A 136 -2.51 -6.34 -14.76
N VAL A 137 -3.04 -7.38 -15.43
CA VAL A 137 -2.26 -8.30 -16.27
C VAL A 137 -1.52 -7.55 -17.37
N ARG A 138 -2.21 -6.64 -18.06
CA ARG A 138 -1.62 -5.81 -19.11
C ARG A 138 -0.46 -4.94 -18.59
N LEU A 139 -0.63 -4.28 -17.43
CA LEU A 139 0.40 -3.45 -16.84
C LEU A 139 1.58 -4.28 -16.31
N ALA A 140 1.31 -5.44 -15.74
CA ALA A 140 2.34 -6.39 -15.34
C ALA A 140 3.16 -6.90 -16.54
N GLY A 141 2.60 -6.80 -17.76
CA GLY A 141 3.21 -7.30 -18.98
C GLY A 141 3.14 -8.82 -19.08
N CYS A 142 2.08 -9.42 -18.53
CA CYS A 142 1.82 -10.84 -18.57
C CYS A 142 1.02 -11.23 -19.81
N PRO A 143 1.07 -12.51 -20.26
CA PRO A 143 0.21 -13.03 -21.30
C PRO A 143 -1.28 -12.93 -20.93
N ALA A 144 -2.16 -12.79 -21.94
CA ALA A 144 -3.59 -12.63 -21.70
C ALA A 144 -4.25 -13.79 -20.92
N ARG A 145 -3.73 -15.01 -21.04
CA ARG A 145 -4.18 -16.20 -20.27
C ARG A 145 -4.07 -16.03 -18.75
N THR A 146 -3.07 -15.29 -18.27
CA THR A 146 -2.89 -14.99 -16.84
C THR A 146 -4.09 -14.24 -16.24
N ARG A 147 -4.97 -13.65 -17.09
CA ARG A 147 -6.19 -13.01 -16.62
C ARG A 147 -7.16 -13.99 -15.97
N GLU A 148 -7.31 -15.17 -16.51
CA GLU A 148 -8.21 -16.22 -15.98
C GLU A 148 -7.70 -16.69 -14.62
N GLU A 149 -6.40 -17.01 -14.53
CA GLU A 149 -5.74 -17.39 -13.27
C GLU A 149 -5.90 -16.30 -12.20
N LEU A 150 -5.76 -15.04 -12.57
CA LEU A 150 -5.93 -13.91 -11.65
C LEU A 150 -7.40 -13.74 -11.21
N VAL A 151 -8.36 -13.96 -12.11
CA VAL A 151 -9.79 -13.90 -11.79
C VAL A 151 -10.14 -15.00 -10.80
N ASP A 152 -9.70 -16.24 -11.03
CA ASP A 152 -9.96 -17.38 -10.15
C ASP A 152 -9.37 -17.12 -8.76
N LEU A 153 -8.12 -16.64 -8.68
CA LEU A 153 -7.48 -16.27 -7.43
C LEU A 153 -8.26 -15.20 -6.65
N LEU A 154 -8.75 -14.17 -7.33
CA LEU A 154 -9.50 -13.09 -6.68
C LEU A 154 -10.92 -13.49 -6.24
N HIS A 155 -11.42 -14.64 -6.67
CA HIS A 155 -12.65 -15.24 -6.16
C HIS A 155 -12.44 -16.08 -4.90
N GLU A 156 -11.21 -16.46 -4.56
CA GLU A 156 -10.92 -17.11 -3.29
C GLU A 156 -11.20 -16.14 -2.14
N THR A 157 -11.85 -16.61 -1.08
CA THR A 157 -12.26 -15.78 0.07
C THR A 157 -11.54 -16.15 1.37
N GLY A 158 -10.79 -17.25 1.39
CA GLY A 158 -10.15 -17.81 2.59
C GLY A 158 -8.83 -17.16 3.03
N PRO A 159 -7.99 -16.64 2.12
CA PRO A 159 -6.68 -16.10 2.50
C PRO A 159 -6.76 -14.86 3.38
N ARG A 160 -5.67 -14.57 4.12
CA ARG A 160 -5.47 -13.26 4.73
C ARG A 160 -5.08 -12.23 3.64
N PRO A 161 -5.35 -10.93 3.83
CA PRO A 161 -5.11 -9.89 2.82
C PRO A 161 -3.68 -9.87 2.26
N VAL A 162 -2.66 -9.91 3.12
CA VAL A 162 -1.25 -9.95 2.66
C VAL A 162 -0.97 -11.23 1.86
N THR A 163 -1.52 -12.36 2.25
CA THR A 163 -1.35 -13.64 1.52
C THR A 163 -1.99 -13.54 0.14
N MET A 164 -3.19 -12.95 0.03
CA MET A 164 -3.84 -12.68 -1.25
C MET A 164 -2.98 -11.78 -2.14
N LEU A 165 -2.46 -10.68 -1.62
CA LEU A 165 -1.57 -9.79 -2.37
C LEU A 165 -0.31 -10.49 -2.86
N GLN A 166 0.30 -11.32 -2.01
CA GLN A 166 1.48 -12.11 -2.39
C GLN A 166 1.17 -13.13 -3.48
N ALA A 167 0.03 -13.80 -3.41
CA ALA A 167 -0.43 -14.73 -4.44
C ALA A 167 -0.64 -14.02 -5.77
N VAL A 168 -1.32 -12.85 -5.76
CA VAL A 168 -1.49 -12.00 -6.97
C VAL A 168 -0.13 -11.62 -7.56
N MET A 169 0.80 -11.16 -6.73
CA MET A 169 2.14 -10.80 -7.21
C MET A 169 2.88 -11.99 -7.79
N ALA A 170 2.77 -13.18 -7.19
CA ALA A 170 3.38 -14.41 -7.69
C ALA A 170 2.80 -14.84 -9.04
N THR A 171 1.47 -14.85 -9.18
CA THR A 171 0.75 -15.15 -10.44
C THR A 171 1.19 -14.20 -11.56
N LEU A 172 1.45 -12.94 -11.25
CA LEU A 172 1.92 -11.93 -12.21
C LEU A 172 3.46 -11.92 -12.41
N GLY A 173 4.22 -12.77 -11.71
CA GLY A 173 5.68 -12.77 -11.76
C GLY A 173 6.31 -11.44 -11.36
N LEU A 174 5.67 -10.72 -10.42
CA LEU A 174 6.13 -9.42 -9.93
C LEU A 174 7.18 -9.58 -8.82
N PRO A 175 8.15 -8.67 -8.72
CA PRO A 175 9.19 -8.75 -7.70
C PRO A 175 8.68 -8.31 -6.33
N GLY A 176 9.30 -8.84 -5.27
CA GLY A 176 9.19 -8.33 -3.91
C GLY A 176 7.94 -8.73 -3.12
N PRO A 177 7.23 -9.86 -3.37
CA PRO A 177 6.04 -10.21 -2.58
C PRO A 177 6.33 -10.35 -1.08
N ARG A 178 7.56 -10.74 -0.69
CA ARG A 178 7.97 -10.84 0.72
C ARG A 178 8.08 -9.49 1.42
N LEU A 179 8.27 -8.40 0.68
CA LEU A 179 8.32 -7.06 1.25
C LEU A 179 6.98 -6.57 1.81
N LEU A 180 5.88 -7.22 1.43
CA LEU A 180 4.57 -6.96 2.03
C LEU A 180 4.46 -7.50 3.46
N GLN A 181 5.27 -8.50 3.84
CA GLN A 181 5.33 -9.01 5.20
C GLN A 181 6.46 -8.37 6.01
N ASP A 182 7.56 -8.08 5.34
CA ASP A 182 8.78 -7.57 5.96
C ASP A 182 9.33 -6.39 5.13
N PRO A 183 8.74 -5.20 5.26
CA PRO A 183 9.13 -4.02 4.49
C PRO A 183 10.55 -3.53 4.80
N VAL A 184 11.08 -3.85 5.99
CA VAL A 184 12.44 -3.46 6.42
C VAL A 184 13.49 -4.04 5.48
N ARG A 185 13.27 -5.25 4.96
CA ARG A 185 14.18 -5.90 4.00
C ARG A 185 14.35 -5.16 2.67
N ALA A 186 13.50 -4.18 2.38
CA ALA A 186 13.69 -3.35 1.19
C ALA A 186 15.03 -2.58 1.24
N ALA A 187 15.53 -2.25 2.44
CA ALA A 187 16.83 -1.59 2.62
C ALA A 187 18.02 -2.50 2.31
N GLU A 188 17.83 -3.82 2.32
CA GLU A 188 18.88 -4.82 2.02
C GLU A 188 18.99 -5.12 0.52
N LEU A 189 18.06 -4.62 -0.29
CA LEU A 189 18.09 -4.85 -1.74
C LEU A 189 19.26 -4.13 -2.41
N PRO A 190 19.89 -4.74 -3.41
CA PRO A 190 20.97 -4.10 -4.17
C PRO A 190 20.53 -2.75 -4.75
N GLY A 191 21.31 -1.70 -4.48
CA GLY A 191 21.01 -0.34 -4.94
C GLY A 191 19.82 0.32 -4.25
N ALA A 192 19.42 -0.18 -3.07
CA ALA A 192 18.42 0.47 -2.24
C ALA A 192 18.89 1.85 -1.79
N THR A 193 17.99 2.81 -1.83
CA THR A 193 18.19 4.17 -1.32
C THR A 193 17.02 4.57 -0.45
N ARG A 194 17.30 5.22 0.67
CA ARG A 194 16.29 5.83 1.53
C ARG A 194 16.06 7.27 1.07
N HIS A 195 14.80 7.65 1.02
CA HIS A 195 14.36 9.01 0.77
C HIS A 195 13.47 9.47 1.93
N ASP A 196 13.90 10.52 2.60
CA ASP A 196 13.11 11.17 3.64
C ASP A 196 12.51 12.46 3.08
N PRO A 197 11.22 12.74 3.30
CA PRO A 197 10.56 13.94 2.80
C PRO A 197 11.15 15.19 3.47
N SER A 198 11.19 16.30 2.74
CA SER A 198 11.59 17.56 3.35
C SER A 198 10.50 18.10 4.28
N ALA A 199 10.89 18.77 5.37
CA ALA A 199 9.96 19.38 6.32
C ALA A 199 8.95 20.32 5.61
N ARG A 200 9.42 21.06 4.59
CA ARG A 200 8.56 21.96 3.80
C ARG A 200 7.48 21.20 3.02
N GLN A 201 7.80 20.02 2.47
CA GLN A 201 6.82 19.19 1.75
C GLN A 201 5.76 18.63 2.69
N VAL A 202 6.20 18.18 3.88
CA VAL A 202 5.28 17.67 4.91
C VAL A 202 4.36 18.79 5.38
N SER A 203 4.89 19.95 5.78
CA SER A 203 4.08 21.09 6.22
C SER A 203 3.08 21.54 5.16
N TRP A 204 3.51 21.70 3.90
CA TRP A 204 2.60 22.05 2.82
C TRP A 204 1.46 21.02 2.63
N PHE A 205 1.78 19.76 2.76
CA PHE A 205 0.78 18.68 2.68
C PHE A 205 -0.20 18.75 3.84
N GLU A 206 0.30 18.93 5.07
CA GLU A 206 -0.52 19.06 6.28
C GLU A 206 -1.49 20.25 6.17
N ASP A 207 -1.01 21.41 5.70
CA ASP A 207 -1.82 22.59 5.47
C ASP A 207 -2.93 22.31 4.43
N ALA A 208 -2.58 21.67 3.30
CA ALA A 208 -3.54 21.31 2.26
C ALA A 208 -4.61 20.33 2.74
N VAL A 209 -4.23 19.40 3.61
CA VAL A 209 -5.14 18.45 4.27
C VAL A 209 -6.07 19.18 5.22
N ALA A 210 -5.53 20.04 6.10
CA ALA A 210 -6.31 20.81 7.05
C ALA A 210 -7.37 21.67 6.33
N ASP A 211 -6.97 22.34 5.25
CA ASP A 211 -7.88 23.13 4.40
C ASP A 211 -8.97 22.27 3.76
N SER A 212 -8.61 21.07 3.25
CA SER A 212 -9.58 20.14 2.67
C SER A 212 -10.59 19.62 3.68
N VAL A 213 -10.14 19.30 4.90
CA VAL A 213 -11.03 18.87 6.00
C VAL A 213 -11.96 19.99 6.42
N ARG A 214 -11.44 21.22 6.58
CA ARG A 214 -12.24 22.41 6.90
C ARG A 214 -13.34 22.63 5.86
N LEU A 215 -12.98 22.62 4.57
CA LEU A 215 -13.93 22.83 3.48
C LEU A 215 -15.04 21.75 3.46
N ARG A 216 -14.69 20.49 3.70
CA ARG A 216 -15.69 19.40 3.76
C ARG A 216 -16.64 19.54 4.93
N ARG A 217 -16.17 20.03 6.09
CA ARG A 217 -17.04 20.34 7.25
C ARG A 217 -17.99 21.50 6.95
N GLU A 218 -17.48 22.56 6.32
CA GLU A 218 -18.28 23.72 5.92
C GLU A 218 -19.36 23.34 4.88
N LEU A 219 -19.09 22.35 4.03
CA LEU A 219 -20.04 21.83 3.04
C LEU A 219 -20.97 20.74 3.61
N GLY A 220 -20.86 20.38 4.89
CA GLY A 220 -21.68 19.34 5.52
C GLY A 220 -21.41 17.92 5.00
N VAL A 221 -20.25 17.67 4.43
CA VAL A 221 -19.84 16.36 3.89
C VAL A 221 -19.17 15.48 4.96
N LEU A 222 -18.71 16.08 6.05
CA LEU A 222 -18.13 15.41 7.22
C LEU A 222 -18.83 15.94 8.47
N GLU A 223 -19.37 15.03 9.28
CA GLU A 223 -19.81 15.32 10.66
C GLU A 223 -18.62 15.32 11.62
#